data_4d4c2e15979d1691414b80e8d361206d
#
_entry.id   4d4c2e15979d1691414b80e8d361206d
#
_cell.length_a   1.000
_cell.length_b   1.000
_cell.length_c   1.000
_cell.angle_alpha   90.00
_cell.angle_beta   90.00
_cell.angle_gamma   90.00
#
_symmetry.space_group_name_H-M   'P 1'
#
loop_
_entity.id
_entity.type
_entity.pdbx_description
1 polymer ?
#
loop_
_entity_poly.entity_id
_entity_poly.type
_entity_poly.pdbx_seq_one_letter_code
_entity_poly.pdbx_strand_id
1 'polypeptide(L)'
;MALFDLNNSYDVEKFRKRGAVLLDKGCQVELRRIYPQRTLEQNRYYQIICEYFAACKGYTKLEVQADIFMRLVNADICVNKDGKLKSSTELTVDEMALCIDRFRNWSASEAGLYIPSGEEYRALFYAQQVISQTKEFIYESKITEE
;
A
#
# COMPACT_ATOMS: atom_id res chain seq x y z
N MET A 1 -10.88 18.80 -15.29
CA MET A 1 -11.24 17.38 -15.48
C MET A 1 -12.43 17.06 -14.58
N ALA A 2 -13.47 16.41 -15.11
CA ALA A 2 -14.68 16.11 -14.35
C ALA A 2 -14.49 14.80 -13.55
N LEU A 3 -14.83 14.84 -12.28
CA LEU A 3 -14.83 13.68 -11.41
C LEU A 3 -16.26 13.40 -10.96
N PHE A 4 -16.64 12.14 -10.94
CA PHE A 4 -17.96 11.71 -10.51
C PHE A 4 -17.84 10.66 -9.41
N ASP A 5 -18.43 10.93 -8.26
CA ASP A 5 -18.54 9.97 -7.16
C ASP A 5 -19.83 9.17 -7.36
N LEU A 6 -19.70 7.93 -7.78
CA LEU A 6 -20.85 7.08 -8.10
C LEU A 6 -21.59 6.57 -6.85
N ASN A 7 -21.10 6.90 -5.66
CA ASN A 7 -21.86 6.70 -4.42
C ASN A 7 -22.80 7.85 -4.12
N ASN A 8 -22.66 8.98 -4.82
CA ASN A 8 -23.49 10.17 -4.66
C ASN A 8 -24.53 10.21 -5.77
N SER A 9 -25.82 10.24 -5.42
CA SER A 9 -26.91 10.20 -6.41
C SER A 9 -26.89 11.40 -7.38
N TYR A 10 -26.45 12.57 -6.91
CA TYR A 10 -26.33 13.76 -7.76
C TYR A 10 -25.25 13.55 -8.83
N ASP A 11 -24.11 13.01 -8.45
CA ASP A 11 -23.03 12.71 -9.40
C ASP A 11 -23.38 11.59 -10.37
N VAL A 12 -24.13 10.59 -9.93
CA VAL A 12 -24.61 9.52 -10.81
C VAL A 12 -25.49 10.11 -11.92
N GLU A 13 -26.39 11.02 -11.58
CA GLU A 13 -27.26 11.67 -12.54
C GLU A 13 -26.48 12.50 -13.56
N LYS A 14 -25.51 13.28 -13.09
CA LYS A 14 -24.60 14.03 -13.95
C LYS A 14 -23.76 13.14 -14.86
N PHE A 15 -23.27 12.04 -14.31
CA PHE A 15 -22.51 11.08 -15.09
C PHE A 15 -23.33 10.49 -16.24
N ARG A 16 -24.58 10.12 -15.97
CA ARG A 16 -25.49 9.60 -17.00
C ARG A 16 -25.76 10.61 -18.09
N LYS A 17 -26.02 11.87 -17.71
CA LYS A 17 -26.27 12.95 -18.66
C LYS A 17 -25.04 13.20 -19.54
N ARG A 18 -23.86 13.23 -18.93
CA ARG A 18 -22.62 13.45 -19.68
C ARG A 18 -22.35 12.29 -20.64
N GLY A 19 -22.58 11.07 -20.20
CA GLY A 19 -22.43 9.88 -21.03
C GLY A 19 -23.37 9.91 -22.24
N ALA A 20 -24.62 10.31 -22.03
CA ALA A 20 -25.61 10.42 -23.12
C ALA A 20 -25.16 11.44 -24.17
N VAL A 21 -24.66 12.60 -23.76
CA VAL A 21 -24.15 13.62 -24.67
C VAL A 21 -22.98 13.08 -25.51
N LEU A 22 -22.05 12.37 -24.87
CA LEU A 22 -20.89 11.82 -25.57
C LEU A 22 -21.28 10.68 -26.52
N LEU A 23 -22.26 9.87 -26.16
CA LEU A 23 -22.80 8.84 -27.04
C LEU A 23 -23.42 9.46 -28.31
N ASP A 24 -24.16 10.55 -28.16
CA ASP A 24 -24.77 11.29 -29.27
C ASP A 24 -23.71 11.84 -30.21
N LYS A 25 -22.60 12.36 -29.68
CA LYS A 25 -21.51 12.92 -30.49
C LYS A 25 -20.67 11.85 -31.17
N GLY A 26 -20.68 10.61 -30.69
CA GLY A 26 -19.90 9.53 -31.26
C GLY A 26 -18.39 9.73 -31.15
N CYS A 27 -17.93 10.40 -30.09
CA CYS A 27 -16.52 10.65 -29.87
C CYS A 27 -15.84 9.53 -29.06
N GLN A 28 -14.51 9.51 -29.07
CA GLN A 28 -13.76 8.60 -28.23
C GLN A 28 -13.71 9.13 -26.82
N VAL A 29 -13.85 8.24 -25.83
CA VAL A 29 -13.83 8.61 -24.42
C VAL A 29 -12.95 7.63 -23.64
N GLU A 30 -12.44 8.09 -22.52
CA GLU A 30 -11.68 7.27 -21.58
C GLU A 30 -12.40 7.25 -20.23
N LEU A 31 -12.61 6.06 -19.70
CA LEU A 31 -13.19 5.88 -18.38
C LEU A 31 -12.14 5.27 -17.46
N ARG A 32 -11.91 5.92 -16.33
CA ARG A 32 -10.98 5.43 -15.32
C ARG A 32 -11.66 5.35 -13.97
N ARG A 33 -11.42 4.25 -13.28
CA ARG A 33 -11.74 4.16 -11.87
C ARG A 33 -10.65 4.86 -11.09
N ILE A 34 -11.02 5.77 -10.19
CA ILE A 34 -10.08 6.46 -9.33
C ILE A 34 -10.13 5.80 -7.96
N TYR A 35 -8.96 5.33 -7.51
CA TYR A 35 -8.82 4.79 -6.18
C TYR A 35 -8.46 5.93 -5.22
N PRO A 36 -9.04 5.94 -3.99
CA PRO A 36 -8.64 6.93 -2.99
C PRO A 36 -7.14 6.85 -2.77
N GLN A 37 -6.45 7.97 -2.96
CA GLN A 37 -5.01 8.00 -2.77
C GLN A 37 -4.68 7.96 -1.28
N ARG A 38 -3.66 7.18 -0.95
CA ARG A 38 -3.10 7.19 0.39
C ARG A 38 -2.42 8.52 0.62
N THR A 39 -2.39 8.99 1.87
CA THR A 39 -1.66 10.18 2.21
C THR A 39 -0.15 9.93 2.04
N LEU A 40 0.61 10.97 1.78
CA LEU A 40 2.06 10.88 1.72
C LEU A 40 2.64 10.34 3.03
N GLU A 41 2.06 10.76 4.16
CA GLU A 41 2.48 10.32 5.49
C GLU A 41 2.25 8.83 5.68
N GLN A 42 1.09 8.32 5.29
CA GLN A 42 0.77 6.91 5.39
C GLN A 42 1.70 6.08 4.50
N ASN A 43 1.94 6.52 3.29
CA ASN A 43 2.84 5.82 2.38
C ASN A 43 4.28 5.80 2.92
N ARG A 44 4.75 6.93 3.44
CA ARG A 44 6.07 7.00 4.05
C ARG A 44 6.20 6.06 5.23
N TYR A 45 5.21 6.04 6.09
CA TYR A 45 5.19 5.15 7.26
C TYR A 45 5.19 3.68 6.82
N TYR A 46 4.37 3.33 5.84
CA TYR A 46 4.35 1.97 5.27
C TYR A 46 5.75 1.56 4.78
N GLN A 47 6.42 2.43 4.04
CA GLN A 47 7.77 2.15 3.56
C GLN A 47 8.74 1.93 4.73
N ILE A 48 8.69 2.78 5.74
CA ILE A 48 9.58 2.70 6.89
C ILE A 48 9.39 1.39 7.67
N ILE A 49 8.16 0.98 7.92
CA ILE A 49 7.94 -0.24 8.71
C ILE A 49 8.39 -1.49 7.97
N CYS A 50 8.23 -1.53 6.66
CA CYS A 50 8.72 -2.66 5.86
C CYS A 50 10.25 -2.68 5.80
N GLU A 51 10.87 -1.52 5.64
CA GLU A 51 12.32 -1.40 5.65
C GLU A 51 12.93 -1.77 7.01
N TYR A 52 12.30 -1.33 8.08
CA TYR A 52 12.77 -1.63 9.44
C TYR A 52 12.69 -3.12 9.73
N PHE A 53 11.57 -3.77 9.38
CA PHE A 53 11.42 -5.21 9.56
C PHE A 53 12.48 -5.96 8.73
N ALA A 54 12.69 -5.54 7.49
CA ALA A 54 13.70 -6.13 6.61
C ALA A 54 15.09 -6.03 7.25
N ALA A 55 15.45 -4.86 7.74
CA ALA A 55 16.76 -4.62 8.36
C ALA A 55 16.97 -5.47 9.61
N CYS A 56 15.94 -5.59 10.46
CA CYS A 56 16.06 -6.31 11.73
C CYS A 56 16.01 -7.83 11.56
N LYS A 57 15.31 -8.33 10.55
CA LYS A 57 15.07 -9.76 10.38
C LYS A 57 15.84 -10.40 9.23
N GLY A 58 16.61 -9.62 8.47
CA GLY A 58 17.46 -10.16 7.42
C GLY A 58 16.75 -10.46 6.11
N TYR A 59 15.68 -9.72 5.81
CA TYR A 59 14.96 -9.81 4.53
C TYR A 59 15.27 -8.60 3.65
N THR A 60 14.98 -8.72 2.36
CA THR A 60 14.93 -7.53 1.51
C THR A 60 13.59 -6.83 1.70
N LYS A 61 13.52 -5.54 1.36
CA LYS A 61 12.27 -4.79 1.44
C LYS A 61 11.16 -5.42 0.59
N LEU A 62 11.49 -5.86 -0.62
CA LEU A 62 10.52 -6.49 -1.51
C LEU A 62 9.96 -7.79 -0.93
N GLU A 63 10.81 -8.59 -0.31
CA GLU A 63 10.36 -9.81 0.37
C GLU A 63 9.37 -9.49 1.49
N VAL A 64 9.66 -8.48 2.29
CA VAL A 64 8.77 -8.08 3.38
C VAL A 64 7.44 -7.59 2.83
N GLN A 65 7.46 -6.75 1.79
CA GLN A 65 6.22 -6.20 1.22
C GLN A 65 5.35 -7.27 0.57
N ALA A 66 5.96 -8.15 -0.23
CA ALA A 66 5.20 -9.13 -1.00
C ALA A 66 4.87 -10.38 -0.17
N ASP A 67 5.86 -10.99 0.44
CA ASP A 67 5.70 -12.31 1.06
C ASP A 67 5.13 -12.24 2.46
N ILE A 68 5.50 -11.22 3.23
CA ILE A 68 5.08 -11.12 4.62
C ILE A 68 3.87 -10.20 4.78
N PHE A 69 4.00 -8.94 4.39
CA PHE A 69 2.93 -7.94 4.55
C PHE A 69 1.67 -8.32 3.77
N MET A 70 1.82 -8.64 2.51
CA MET A 70 0.67 -8.93 1.65
C MET A 70 0.20 -10.36 1.72
N ARG A 71 1.09 -11.33 1.47
CA ARG A 71 0.66 -12.73 1.36
C ARG A 71 0.41 -13.41 2.69
N LEU A 72 1.25 -13.17 3.68
CA LEU A 72 1.13 -13.85 4.97
C LEU A 72 0.11 -13.16 5.89
N VAL A 73 0.26 -11.87 6.09
CA VAL A 73 -0.52 -11.14 7.10
C VAL A 73 -1.86 -10.63 6.56
N ASN A 74 -1.89 -10.16 5.32
CA ASN A 74 -3.05 -9.48 4.76
C ASN A 74 -3.57 -10.11 3.45
N ALA A 75 -3.50 -11.42 3.34
CA ALA A 75 -3.89 -12.12 2.12
C ALA A 75 -5.34 -11.85 1.72
N ASP A 76 -6.23 -11.72 2.70
CA ASP A 76 -7.65 -11.47 2.44
C ASP A 76 -7.90 -10.12 1.74
N ILE A 77 -7.03 -9.15 1.97
CA ILE A 77 -7.14 -7.81 1.38
C ILE A 77 -6.26 -7.66 0.16
N CYS A 78 -5.03 -8.19 0.21
CA CYS A 78 -3.98 -7.91 -0.76
C CYS A 78 -3.85 -8.92 -1.89
N VAL A 79 -4.44 -10.12 -1.74
CA VAL A 79 -4.34 -11.17 -2.76
C VAL A 79 -5.67 -11.29 -3.49
N ASN A 80 -5.63 -11.21 -4.81
CA ASN A 80 -6.81 -11.38 -5.65
C ASN A 80 -7.26 -12.85 -5.70
N LYS A 81 -8.46 -13.10 -6.22
CA LYS A 81 -9.01 -14.46 -6.37
C LYS A 81 -8.16 -15.35 -7.25
N ASP A 82 -7.42 -14.78 -8.18
CA ASP A 82 -6.50 -15.51 -9.08
C ASP A 82 -5.12 -15.76 -8.45
N GLY A 83 -4.92 -15.40 -7.19
CA GLY A 83 -3.67 -15.60 -6.48
C GLY A 83 -2.62 -14.53 -6.71
N LYS A 84 -2.93 -13.49 -7.48
CA LYS A 84 -2.00 -12.39 -7.75
C LYS A 84 -2.12 -11.32 -6.68
N LEU A 85 -1.00 -10.67 -6.39
CA LEU A 85 -0.96 -9.55 -5.45
C LEU A 85 -1.57 -8.30 -6.08
N LYS A 86 -2.34 -7.56 -5.29
CA LYS A 86 -2.76 -6.21 -5.67
C LYS A 86 -1.56 -5.28 -5.61
N SER A 87 -1.56 -4.25 -6.47
CA SER A 87 -0.66 -3.13 -6.28
C SER A 87 -1.03 -2.42 -4.98
N SER A 88 -0.03 -1.95 -4.22
CA SER A 88 -0.30 -1.19 -3.00
C SER A 88 -1.11 0.09 -3.29
N THR A 89 -1.06 0.60 -4.51
CA THR A 89 -1.84 1.77 -4.93
C THR A 89 -3.33 1.47 -5.06
N GLU A 90 -3.73 0.21 -5.12
CA GLU A 90 -5.14 -0.19 -5.19
C GLU A 90 -5.82 -0.23 -3.82
N LEU A 91 -5.05 -0.17 -2.74
CA LEU A 91 -5.59 -0.19 -1.38
C LEU A 91 -6.09 1.20 -1.00
N THR A 92 -7.27 1.23 -0.38
CA THR A 92 -7.80 2.48 0.17
C THR A 92 -7.02 2.87 1.43
N VAL A 93 -7.20 4.11 1.90
CA VAL A 93 -6.59 4.58 3.15
C VAL A 93 -6.98 3.66 4.31
N ASP A 94 -8.26 3.29 4.41
CA ASP A 94 -8.75 2.44 5.49
C ASP A 94 -8.20 1.01 5.40
N GLU A 95 -8.14 0.46 4.19
CA GLU A 95 -7.56 -0.86 3.98
C GLU A 95 -6.08 -0.88 4.34
N MET A 96 -5.33 0.13 3.92
CA MET A 96 -3.91 0.22 4.26
C MET A 96 -3.70 0.38 5.76
N ALA A 97 -4.52 1.19 6.44
CA ALA A 97 -4.44 1.37 7.89
C ALA A 97 -4.65 0.02 8.61
N LEU A 98 -5.64 -0.74 8.19
CA LEU A 98 -5.90 -2.07 8.76
C LEU A 98 -4.74 -3.02 8.49
N CYS A 99 -4.20 -3.02 7.28
CA CYS A 99 -3.06 -3.87 6.94
C CYS A 99 -1.83 -3.53 7.78
N ILE A 100 -1.57 -2.25 8.00
CA ILE A 100 -0.45 -1.80 8.83
C ILE A 100 -0.64 -2.25 10.28
N ASP A 101 -1.83 -2.09 10.84
CA ASP A 101 -2.12 -2.52 12.21
C ASP A 101 -1.93 -4.02 12.37
N ARG A 102 -2.41 -4.81 11.43
CA ARG A 102 -2.23 -6.26 11.44
C ARG A 102 -0.76 -6.64 11.37
N PHE A 103 0.01 -5.96 10.51
CA PHE A 103 1.43 -6.24 10.36
C PHE A 103 2.20 -5.92 11.64
N ARG A 104 1.90 -4.78 12.27
CA ARG A 104 2.53 -4.42 13.54
C ARG A 104 2.23 -5.43 14.64
N ASN A 105 0.97 -5.85 14.76
CA ASN A 105 0.55 -6.83 15.75
C ASN A 105 1.19 -8.19 15.50
N TRP A 106 1.20 -8.63 14.26
CA TRP A 106 1.86 -9.88 13.87
C TRP A 106 3.35 -9.83 14.16
N SER A 107 4.01 -8.74 13.82
CA SER A 107 5.45 -8.58 14.06
C SER A 107 5.79 -8.67 15.54
N ALA A 108 5.00 -8.02 16.39
CA ALA A 108 5.23 -8.06 17.83
C ALA A 108 4.98 -9.45 18.44
N SER A 109 3.91 -10.12 18.01
CA SER A 109 3.52 -11.40 18.59
C SER A 109 4.25 -12.60 18.01
N GLU A 110 4.45 -12.62 16.68
CA GLU A 110 5.00 -13.79 15.99
C GLU A 110 6.48 -13.63 15.64
N ALA A 111 6.92 -12.42 15.32
CA ALA A 111 8.31 -12.18 14.94
C ALA A 111 9.15 -11.59 16.08
N GLY A 112 8.54 -11.24 17.18
CA GLY A 112 9.23 -10.68 18.33
C GLY A 112 9.83 -9.31 18.10
N LEU A 113 9.31 -8.56 17.13
CA LEU A 113 9.79 -7.22 16.80
C LEU A 113 8.70 -6.18 16.98
N TYR A 114 8.88 -5.28 17.94
CA TYR A 114 7.98 -4.14 18.10
C TYR A 114 8.27 -3.10 17.02
N ILE A 115 7.26 -2.76 16.25
CA ILE A 115 7.35 -1.72 15.22
C ILE A 115 6.72 -0.45 15.80
N PRO A 116 7.49 0.67 15.90
CA PRO A 116 6.96 1.91 16.49
C PRO A 116 5.77 2.46 15.70
N SER A 117 4.83 3.10 16.41
CA SER A 117 3.75 3.84 15.75
C SER A 117 4.29 5.12 15.13
N GLY A 118 3.48 5.74 14.25
CA GLY A 118 3.85 6.99 13.62
C GLY A 118 4.02 8.16 14.58
N GLU A 119 3.52 8.04 15.82
CA GLU A 119 3.61 9.07 16.84
C GLU A 119 4.83 8.90 17.75
N GLU A 120 5.52 7.76 17.69
CA GLU A 120 6.70 7.47 18.50
C GLU A 120 7.97 7.97 17.80
N TYR A 121 8.15 9.27 17.76
CA TYR A 121 9.19 9.91 16.92
C TYR A 121 10.61 9.44 17.21
N ARG A 122 10.96 9.25 18.49
CA ARG A 122 12.31 8.81 18.86
C ARG A 122 12.59 7.39 18.38
N ALA A 123 11.62 6.51 18.55
CA ALA A 123 11.75 5.13 18.10
C ALA A 123 11.79 5.04 16.59
N LEU A 124 11.01 5.86 15.88
CA LEU A 124 11.06 5.95 14.42
C LEU A 124 12.39 6.48 13.93
N PHE A 125 12.95 7.47 14.61
CA PHE A 125 14.27 7.99 14.27
C PHE A 125 15.33 6.90 14.38
N TYR A 126 15.30 6.13 15.48
CA TYR A 126 16.18 4.98 15.65
C TYR A 126 16.00 3.94 14.54
N ALA A 127 14.75 3.63 14.20
CA ALA A 127 14.44 2.68 13.13
C ALA A 127 15.02 3.15 11.79
N GLN A 128 14.93 4.44 11.48
CA GLN A 128 15.50 5.00 10.27
C GLN A 128 17.01 4.91 10.23
N GLN A 129 17.66 5.02 11.39
CA GLN A 129 19.13 4.83 11.47
C GLN A 129 19.51 3.38 11.18
N VAL A 130 18.78 2.42 11.74
CA VAL A 130 19.01 0.99 11.46
C VAL A 130 18.82 0.70 9.97
N ILE A 131 17.77 1.25 9.37
CA ILE A 131 17.53 1.12 7.92
C ILE A 131 18.71 1.66 7.13
N SER A 132 19.20 2.83 7.49
CA SER A 132 20.32 3.48 6.80
C SER A 132 21.58 2.62 6.82
N GLN A 133 21.84 1.96 7.94
CA GLN A 133 23.03 1.11 8.11
C GLN A 133 22.96 -0.18 7.28
N THR A 134 21.76 -0.65 6.97
CA THR A 134 21.54 -1.91 6.24
C THR A 134 20.96 -1.70 4.85
N LYS A 135 20.95 -0.46 4.36
CA LYS A 135 20.28 -0.08 3.13
C LYS A 135 20.68 -0.91 1.92
N GLU A 136 21.94 -1.20 1.76
CA GLU A 136 22.43 -1.99 0.63
C GLU A 136 21.80 -3.38 0.61
N PHE A 137 21.72 -4.03 1.75
CA PHE A 137 21.15 -5.37 1.87
C PHE A 137 19.63 -5.37 1.59
N ILE A 138 18.88 -4.48 2.23
CA ILE A 138 17.41 -4.50 2.12
C ILE A 138 16.92 -4.14 0.71
N TYR A 139 17.74 -3.50 -0.10
CA TYR A 139 17.44 -3.17 -1.49
C TYR A 139 18.15 -4.06 -2.49
N GLU A 140 18.75 -5.15 -2.03
CA GLU A 140 19.44 -6.09 -2.91
C GLU A 140 18.47 -6.69 -3.91
N SER A 141 18.90 -6.75 -5.18
CA SER A 141 18.12 -7.34 -6.25
C SER A 141 18.38 -8.85 -6.32
N LYS A 142 17.32 -9.63 -6.52
CA LYS A 142 17.47 -11.09 -6.72
C LYS A 142 18.33 -11.44 -7.95
N ILE A 143 18.44 -10.51 -8.88
CA ILE A 143 19.22 -10.72 -10.10
C ILE A 143 20.72 -10.74 -9.80
N THR A 144 21.16 -10.10 -8.74
CA THR A 144 22.57 -10.03 -8.37
C THR A 144 23.06 -11.23 -7.57
N GLU A 145 22.18 -12.15 -7.23
CA GLU A 145 22.52 -13.36 -6.46
C GLU A 145 23.07 -14.50 -7.31
N GLU A 146 23.13 -14.34 -8.60
CA GLU A 146 23.64 -15.37 -9.50
C GLU A 146 25.17 -15.55 -9.40
#